data_f7f1aaf2068652c244c89e47a49598b0
#
_entry.id   f7f1aaf2068652c244c89e47a49598b0
#
_cell.length_a   1.000
_cell.length_b   1.000
_cell.length_c   1.000
_cell.angle_alpha   90.00
_cell.angle_beta   90.00
_cell.angle_gamma   90.00
#
_symmetry.space_group_name_H-M   'P 1'
#
loop_
_entity.id
_entity.type
_entity.pdbx_description
1 polymer ?
#
loop_
_entity_poly.entity_id
_entity_poly.type
_entity_poly.pdbx_seq_one_letter_code
_entity_poly.pdbx_strand_id
1 'polypeptide(L)'
;MIKRFVAGMKERDSRRYFMTYLAGKMLGTTALLGVIGGVTWYFGSQAGAQAADTPLAQAADLINPLNTVWVLVTAFLVFFMQAGFMMLEAGFARTRETVNVLMECIVDTAMCGILFWAVGFAFMFGEGNGWIGHQFFFLSGATPTYGTTGVAFLAFFLFQFAFADTASTIVSGAMVGRTSFKGDLIYSVGVSAIIYPIVGHWIWGP
;
A
#
# COMPACT_ATOMS: atom_id res chain seq x y z
N MET A 1 8.38 24.38 19.63
CA MET A 1 7.92 24.00 18.28
C MET A 1 6.66 24.76 17.88
N ILE A 2 5.57 24.71 18.64
CA ILE A 2 4.28 25.38 18.35
C ILE A 2 4.42 26.89 18.15
N LYS A 3 5.20 27.63 18.98
CA LYS A 3 5.41 29.07 18.82
C LYS A 3 6.10 29.45 17.51
N ARG A 4 7.02 28.62 16.98
CA ARG A 4 7.67 28.83 15.67
C ARG A 4 6.71 28.55 14.52
N PHE A 5 5.88 27.53 14.64
CA PHE A 5 4.82 27.22 13.65
C PHE A 5 3.79 28.35 13.56
N VAL A 6 3.30 28.85 14.71
CA VAL A 6 2.36 29.98 14.77
C VAL A 6 2.99 31.27 14.23
N ALA A 7 4.28 31.50 14.45
CA ALA A 7 5.00 32.65 13.89
C ALA A 7 5.14 32.55 12.36
N GLY A 8 5.45 31.36 11.83
CA GLY A 8 5.49 31.12 10.38
C GLY A 8 4.15 31.27 9.69
N MET A 9 3.05 30.96 10.37
CA MET A 9 1.68 31.15 9.86
C MET A 9 1.24 32.61 9.80
N LYS A 10 1.97 33.53 10.43
CA LYS A 10 1.74 34.97 10.27
C LYS A 10 2.30 35.56 8.97
N GLU A 11 3.24 34.85 8.35
CA GLU A 11 3.80 35.24 7.06
C GLU A 11 2.82 34.89 5.94
N ARG A 12 2.48 35.84 5.09
CA ARG A 12 1.43 35.71 4.08
C ARG A 12 1.72 34.58 3.08
N ASP A 13 2.99 34.38 2.75
CA ASP A 13 3.41 33.37 1.79
C ASP A 13 3.40 31.95 2.40
N SER A 14 3.89 31.77 3.61
CA SER A 14 3.82 30.51 4.35
C SER A 14 2.38 30.03 4.56
N ARG A 15 1.46 30.96 4.84
CA ARG A 15 0.04 30.66 4.98
C ARG A 15 -0.59 30.25 3.63
N ARG A 16 -0.21 30.89 2.52
CA ARG A 16 -0.67 30.49 1.19
C ARG A 16 -0.19 29.09 0.84
N TYR A 17 1.10 28.79 1.01
CA TYR A 17 1.64 27.44 0.76
C TYR A 17 0.95 26.39 1.62
N PHE A 18 0.76 26.66 2.91
CA PHE A 18 0.06 25.73 3.79
C PHE A 18 -1.39 25.48 3.37
N MET A 19 -2.13 26.53 3.03
CA MET A 19 -3.52 26.41 2.56
C MET A 19 -3.62 25.71 1.21
N THR A 20 -2.70 25.97 0.27
CA THR A 20 -2.66 25.28 -1.02
C THR A 20 -2.34 23.79 -0.85
N TYR A 21 -1.40 23.46 0.05
CA TYR A 21 -1.04 22.09 0.37
C TYR A 21 -2.20 21.34 1.05
N LEU A 22 -2.86 21.99 2.01
CA LEU A 22 -4.03 21.41 2.69
C LEU A 22 -5.19 21.21 1.71
N ALA A 23 -5.47 22.19 0.85
CA ALA A 23 -6.50 22.09 -0.18
C ALA A 23 -6.18 20.96 -1.17
N GLY A 24 -4.94 20.83 -1.61
CA GLY A 24 -4.50 19.75 -2.49
C GLY A 24 -4.69 18.36 -1.85
N LYS A 25 -4.36 18.23 -0.57
CA LYS A 25 -4.61 16.97 0.17
C LYS A 25 -6.10 16.68 0.33
N MET A 26 -6.90 17.67 0.67
CA MET A 26 -8.35 17.50 0.79
C MET A 26 -8.99 17.12 -0.54
N LEU A 27 -8.58 17.77 -1.65
CA LEU A 27 -9.03 17.41 -2.99
C LEU A 27 -8.61 15.99 -3.38
N GLY A 28 -7.36 15.61 -3.09
CA GLY A 28 -6.87 14.25 -3.36
C GLY A 28 -7.64 13.18 -2.57
N THR A 29 -7.90 13.40 -1.29
CA THR A 29 -8.68 12.47 -0.47
C THR A 29 -10.14 12.40 -0.90
N THR A 30 -10.75 13.53 -1.27
CA THR A 30 -12.14 13.55 -1.77
C THR A 30 -12.27 12.86 -3.13
N ALA A 31 -11.29 13.06 -4.02
CA ALA A 31 -11.23 12.37 -5.30
C ALA A 31 -11.05 10.86 -5.11
N LEU A 32 -10.18 10.44 -4.19
CA LEU A 32 -9.96 9.03 -3.86
C LEU A 32 -11.24 8.39 -3.29
N LEU A 33 -11.90 9.06 -2.34
CA LEU A 33 -13.17 8.60 -1.78
C LEU A 33 -14.29 8.58 -2.83
N GLY A 34 -14.30 9.53 -3.78
CA GLY A 34 -15.21 9.55 -4.91
C GLY A 34 -14.99 8.36 -5.87
N VAL A 35 -13.74 8.01 -6.15
CA VAL A 35 -13.39 6.83 -6.96
C VAL A 35 -13.80 5.55 -6.22
N ILE A 36 -13.48 5.42 -4.93
CA ILE A 36 -13.88 4.27 -4.12
C ILE A 36 -15.41 4.16 -4.09
N GLY A 37 -16.12 5.26 -3.82
CA GLY A 37 -17.58 5.29 -3.81
C GLY A 37 -18.18 4.94 -5.18
N GLY A 38 -17.59 5.42 -6.27
CA GLY A 38 -18.00 5.08 -7.64
C GLY A 38 -17.77 3.60 -7.99
N VAL A 39 -16.63 3.08 -7.60
CA VAL A 39 -16.29 1.65 -7.79
C VAL A 39 -17.21 0.77 -6.97
N THR A 40 -17.44 1.08 -5.70
CA THR A 40 -18.34 0.30 -4.84
C THR A 40 -19.79 0.39 -5.30
N TRP A 41 -20.23 1.57 -5.77
CA TRP A 41 -21.56 1.72 -6.35
C TRP A 41 -21.70 0.94 -7.67
N TYR A 42 -20.72 1.01 -8.56
CA TYR A 42 -20.72 0.28 -9.83
C TYR A 42 -20.79 -1.23 -9.62
N PHE A 43 -19.91 -1.79 -8.77
CA PHE A 43 -19.92 -3.22 -8.47
C PHE A 43 -21.15 -3.64 -7.65
N GLY A 44 -21.62 -2.81 -6.74
CA GLY A 44 -22.84 -3.04 -5.97
C GLY A 44 -24.09 -3.04 -6.84
N SER A 45 -24.17 -2.16 -7.85
CA SER A 45 -25.30 -2.12 -8.79
C SER A 45 -25.32 -3.33 -9.73
N GLN A 46 -24.15 -3.85 -10.12
CA GLN A 46 -24.05 -5.09 -10.92
C GLN A 46 -24.44 -6.32 -10.11
N ALA A 47 -24.04 -6.39 -8.84
CA ALA A 47 -24.39 -7.50 -7.96
C ALA A 47 -25.91 -7.54 -7.65
N GLY A 48 -26.54 -6.37 -7.53
CA GLY A 48 -27.99 -6.27 -7.30
C GLY A 48 -28.85 -6.69 -8.49
N ALA A 49 -28.32 -6.70 -9.70
CA ALA A 49 -29.04 -7.07 -10.92
C ALA A 49 -29.14 -8.59 -11.17
N GLN A 50 -28.33 -9.41 -10.50
CA GLN A 50 -28.26 -10.87 -10.69
C GLN A 50 -28.91 -11.71 -9.56
N ALA A 51 -29.44 -11.11 -8.53
CA ALA A 51 -29.85 -11.80 -7.30
C ALA A 51 -31.37 -12.00 -7.20
N ALA A 52 -31.97 -12.88 -8.01
CA ALA A 52 -33.43 -13.04 -7.96
C ALA A 52 -33.98 -14.37 -7.43
N ASP A 53 -33.20 -15.45 -7.17
CA ASP A 53 -33.88 -16.75 -7.07
C ASP A 53 -33.80 -17.58 -5.77
N THR A 54 -32.92 -17.31 -4.79
CA THR A 54 -33.04 -17.95 -3.44
C THR A 54 -32.30 -17.18 -2.34
N PRO A 55 -32.88 -16.96 -1.13
CA PRO A 55 -32.30 -16.13 -0.09
C PRO A 55 -30.97 -16.65 0.49
N LEU A 56 -30.77 -17.96 0.54
CA LEU A 56 -29.55 -18.60 1.10
C LEU A 56 -28.41 -18.66 0.10
N ALA A 57 -28.71 -18.94 -1.19
CA ALA A 57 -27.72 -18.89 -2.25
C ALA A 57 -27.22 -17.45 -2.48
N GLN A 58 -28.13 -16.48 -2.42
CA GLN A 58 -27.83 -15.05 -2.51
C GLN A 58 -26.89 -14.56 -1.40
N ALA A 59 -27.03 -15.06 -0.17
CA ALA A 59 -26.14 -14.71 0.93
C ALA A 59 -24.72 -15.24 0.69
N ALA A 60 -24.58 -16.47 0.18
CA ALA A 60 -23.28 -17.05 -0.16
C ALA A 60 -22.59 -16.29 -1.31
N ASP A 61 -23.35 -15.87 -2.33
CA ASP A 61 -22.84 -15.10 -3.47
C ASP A 61 -22.39 -13.69 -3.08
N LEU A 62 -22.93 -13.12 -2.00
CA LEU A 62 -22.55 -11.80 -1.50
C LEU A 62 -21.31 -11.81 -0.58
N ILE A 63 -20.99 -12.94 0.05
CA ILE A 63 -19.85 -13.03 0.99
C ILE A 63 -18.52 -12.71 0.29
N ASN A 64 -18.25 -13.27 -0.89
CA ASN A 64 -16.99 -13.07 -1.60
C ASN A 64 -16.81 -11.63 -2.11
N PRO A 65 -17.80 -10.98 -2.73
CA PRO A 65 -17.73 -9.56 -3.05
C PRO A 65 -17.55 -8.68 -1.80
N LEU A 66 -18.24 -8.97 -0.70
CA LEU A 66 -18.12 -8.22 0.54
C LEU A 66 -16.72 -8.35 1.15
N ASN A 67 -16.14 -9.55 1.17
CA ASN A 67 -14.78 -9.79 1.62
C ASN A 67 -13.77 -9.02 0.73
N THR A 68 -13.99 -9.00 -0.57
CA THR A 68 -13.15 -8.25 -1.52
C THR A 68 -13.21 -6.74 -1.26
N VAL A 69 -14.40 -6.19 -1.05
CA VAL A 69 -14.57 -4.76 -0.71
C VAL A 69 -13.90 -4.44 0.62
N TRP A 70 -14.06 -5.29 1.63
CA TRP A 70 -13.39 -5.11 2.91
C TRP A 70 -11.87 -5.08 2.78
N VAL A 71 -11.30 -6.04 2.03
CA VAL A 71 -9.85 -6.11 1.78
C VAL A 71 -9.36 -4.90 1.00
N LEU A 72 -10.12 -4.42 0.00
CA LEU A 72 -9.76 -3.21 -0.74
C LEU A 72 -9.76 -1.96 0.13
N VAL A 73 -10.79 -1.76 0.97
CA VAL A 73 -10.85 -0.62 1.88
C VAL A 73 -9.68 -0.65 2.85
N THR A 74 -9.37 -1.81 3.43
CA THR A 74 -8.23 -1.96 4.33
C THR A 74 -6.90 -1.80 3.62
N ALA A 75 -6.76 -2.30 2.38
CA ALA A 75 -5.57 -2.08 1.56
C ALA A 75 -5.29 -0.58 1.31
N PHE A 76 -6.32 0.19 0.99
CA PHE A 76 -6.19 1.64 0.80
C PHE A 76 -5.83 2.37 2.10
N LEU A 77 -6.39 1.95 3.24
CA LEU A 77 -6.02 2.51 4.54
C LEU A 77 -4.57 2.22 4.90
N VAL A 78 -4.10 0.99 4.65
CA VAL A 78 -2.70 0.61 4.88
C VAL A 78 -1.78 1.36 3.91
N PHE A 79 -2.14 1.48 2.64
CA PHE A 79 -1.36 2.25 1.68
C PHE A 79 -1.31 3.75 2.03
N PHE A 80 -2.39 4.30 2.58
CA PHE A 80 -2.40 5.68 3.10
C PHE A 80 -1.48 5.87 4.31
N MET A 81 -1.20 4.81 5.05
CA MET A 81 -0.22 4.81 6.15
C MET A 81 1.19 5.22 5.66
N GLN A 82 1.53 4.95 4.38
CA GLN A 82 2.79 5.40 3.78
C GLN A 82 2.98 6.91 3.85
N ALA A 83 1.92 7.69 3.65
CA ALA A 83 1.98 9.14 3.86
C ALA A 83 2.27 9.51 5.33
N GLY A 84 1.80 8.69 6.27
CA GLY A 84 2.11 8.83 7.70
C GLY A 84 3.60 8.57 8.00
N PHE A 85 4.17 7.50 7.42
CA PHE A 85 5.61 7.20 7.53
C PHE A 85 6.47 8.31 6.94
N MET A 86 6.14 8.79 5.75
CA MET A 86 6.83 9.94 5.14
C MET A 86 6.87 11.16 6.08
N MET A 87 5.75 11.48 6.73
CA MET A 87 5.70 12.60 7.68
C MET A 87 6.47 12.30 8.96
N LEU A 88 6.43 11.07 9.44
CA LEU A 88 7.15 10.62 10.64
C LEU A 88 8.66 10.72 10.43
N GLU A 89 9.16 10.15 9.35
CA GLU A 89 10.58 10.14 9.00
C GLU A 89 11.10 11.56 8.72
N ALA A 90 10.33 12.36 7.96
CA ALA A 90 10.65 13.76 7.74
C ALA A 90 10.71 14.58 9.04
N GLY A 91 9.88 14.19 10.04
CA GLY A 91 9.87 14.82 11.36
C GLY A 91 11.10 14.48 12.21
N PHE A 92 11.67 13.31 12.06
CA PHE A 92 12.89 12.87 12.76
C PHE A 92 14.18 13.24 12.01
N ALA A 93 14.08 13.46 10.69
CA ALA A 93 15.22 13.84 9.86
C ALA A 93 15.72 15.26 10.21
N ARG A 94 17.00 15.51 9.96
CA ARG A 94 17.54 16.86 9.99
C ARG A 94 16.91 17.68 8.87
N THR A 95 16.70 18.97 9.07
CA THR A 95 16.04 19.87 8.09
C THR A 95 16.65 19.78 6.68
N ARG A 96 17.95 19.58 6.56
CA ARG A 96 18.65 19.43 5.29
C ARG A 96 18.42 18.08 4.61
N GLU A 97 18.03 17.06 5.37
CA GLU A 97 17.80 15.70 4.87
C GLU A 97 16.32 15.44 4.53
N THR A 98 15.41 16.31 4.96
CA THR A 98 13.96 16.13 4.83
C THR A 98 13.52 15.86 3.39
N VAL A 99 14.06 16.59 2.41
CA VAL A 99 13.71 16.42 0.99
C VAL A 99 14.21 15.06 0.49
N ASN A 100 15.42 14.66 0.89
CA ASN A 100 15.99 13.38 0.50
C ASN A 100 15.12 12.22 1.03
N VAL A 101 14.74 12.26 2.30
CA VAL A 101 13.87 11.26 2.93
C VAL A 101 12.51 11.14 2.24
N LEU A 102 11.88 12.27 1.90
CA LEU A 102 10.61 12.26 1.16
C LEU A 102 10.74 11.63 -0.22
N MET A 103 11.87 11.88 -0.90
CA MET A 103 12.15 11.25 -2.20
C MET A 103 12.45 9.76 -2.06
N GLU A 104 13.20 9.35 -1.03
CA GLU A 104 13.46 7.94 -0.70
C GLU A 104 12.14 7.18 -0.53
N CYS A 105 11.23 7.65 0.31
CA CYS A 105 9.93 7.02 0.53
C CYS A 105 9.11 6.85 -0.77
N ILE A 106 9.10 7.85 -1.66
CA ILE A 106 8.37 7.76 -2.94
C ILE A 106 9.00 6.72 -3.86
N VAL A 107 10.33 6.73 -3.96
CA VAL A 107 11.06 5.80 -4.82
C VAL A 107 10.98 4.37 -4.28
N ASP A 108 11.05 4.19 -2.96
CA ASP A 108 10.89 2.90 -2.30
C ASP A 108 9.51 2.29 -2.59
N THR A 109 8.45 3.09 -2.49
CA THR A 109 7.10 2.64 -2.85
C THR A 109 7.02 2.18 -4.30
N ALA A 110 7.59 2.95 -5.23
CA ALA A 110 7.59 2.59 -6.65
C ALA A 110 8.41 1.33 -6.92
N MET A 111 9.60 1.21 -6.33
CA MET A 111 10.47 0.04 -6.46
C MET A 111 9.86 -1.19 -5.82
N CYS A 112 9.32 -1.07 -4.61
CA CYS A 112 8.61 -2.15 -3.95
C CYS A 112 7.44 -2.64 -4.81
N GLY A 113 6.65 -1.74 -5.40
CA GLY A 113 5.57 -2.11 -6.30
C GLY A 113 6.02 -2.97 -7.48
N ILE A 114 7.09 -2.57 -8.15
CA ILE A 114 7.64 -3.32 -9.29
C ILE A 114 8.22 -4.66 -8.86
N LEU A 115 9.01 -4.68 -7.79
CA LEU A 115 9.71 -5.88 -7.34
C LEU A 115 8.76 -6.89 -6.70
N PHE A 116 7.80 -6.42 -5.91
CA PHE A 116 6.80 -7.28 -5.30
C PHE A 116 5.86 -7.87 -6.36
N TRP A 117 5.49 -7.09 -7.39
CA TRP A 117 4.76 -7.60 -8.54
C TRP A 117 5.55 -8.63 -9.34
N ALA A 118 6.84 -8.38 -9.60
CA ALA A 118 7.65 -9.24 -10.45
C ALA A 118 7.98 -10.58 -9.77
N VAL A 119 8.44 -10.53 -8.53
CA VAL A 119 8.98 -11.71 -7.83
C VAL A 119 8.52 -11.86 -6.38
N GLY A 120 8.32 -10.76 -5.66
CA GLY A 120 8.06 -10.80 -4.22
C GLY A 120 6.78 -11.54 -3.88
N PHE A 121 5.68 -11.28 -4.59
CA PHE A 121 4.42 -11.98 -4.39
C PHE A 121 4.53 -13.48 -4.68
N ALA A 122 5.26 -13.85 -5.71
CA ALA A 122 5.52 -15.25 -6.05
C ALA A 122 6.28 -15.98 -4.94
N PHE A 123 7.31 -15.36 -4.40
CA PHE A 123 8.10 -15.92 -3.31
C PHE A 123 7.31 -16.03 -2.01
N MET A 124 6.40 -15.10 -1.75
CA MET A 124 5.65 -15.03 -0.50
C MET A 124 4.41 -15.92 -0.49
N PHE A 125 3.62 -15.89 -1.57
CA PHE A 125 2.29 -16.48 -1.65
C PHE A 125 2.12 -17.56 -2.72
N GLY A 126 3.16 -17.84 -3.50
CA GLY A 126 3.17 -18.96 -4.42
C GLY A 126 3.25 -20.30 -3.70
N GLU A 127 2.62 -21.33 -4.24
CA GLU A 127 2.93 -22.70 -3.83
C GLU A 127 4.40 -23.01 -4.13
N GLY A 128 5.05 -23.72 -3.23
CA GLY A 128 6.47 -23.99 -3.37
C GLY A 128 6.97 -25.04 -2.38
N ASN A 129 8.07 -24.75 -1.73
CA ASN A 129 8.61 -25.54 -0.64
C ASN A 129 8.50 -24.73 0.67
N GLY A 130 8.81 -25.33 1.83
CA GLY A 130 8.74 -24.63 3.12
C GLY A 130 9.68 -23.41 3.28
N TRP A 131 10.42 -23.02 2.23
CA TRP A 131 11.33 -21.88 2.23
C TRP A 131 10.86 -20.74 1.33
N ILE A 132 10.29 -21.05 0.15
CA ILE A 132 9.99 -20.08 -0.88
C ILE A 132 8.93 -20.61 -1.84
N GLY A 133 8.03 -19.72 -2.29
CA GLY A 133 7.06 -20.01 -3.33
C GLY A 133 7.65 -19.90 -4.75
N HIS A 134 7.02 -20.57 -5.71
CA HIS A 134 7.49 -20.64 -7.09
C HIS A 134 6.38 -20.32 -8.11
N GLN A 135 5.20 -19.89 -7.67
CA GLN A 135 4.07 -19.55 -8.54
C GLN A 135 3.80 -18.06 -8.55
N PHE A 136 3.07 -17.59 -9.52
CA PHE A 136 2.59 -16.20 -9.66
C PHE A 136 3.68 -15.16 -9.97
N PHE A 137 4.82 -15.54 -10.56
CA PHE A 137 5.76 -14.57 -11.09
C PHE A 137 5.06 -13.63 -12.10
N PHE A 138 5.28 -12.31 -11.95
CA PHE A 138 4.59 -11.28 -12.73
C PHE A 138 3.06 -11.39 -12.68
N LEU A 139 2.52 -11.96 -11.60
CA LEU A 139 1.11 -12.33 -11.41
C LEU A 139 0.55 -13.26 -12.49
N SER A 140 1.42 -14.01 -13.19
CA SER A 140 1.00 -14.98 -14.19
C SER A 140 0.31 -16.18 -13.51
N GLY A 141 -0.75 -16.70 -14.12
CA GLY A 141 -1.54 -17.78 -13.54
C GLY A 141 -2.46 -17.35 -12.41
N ALA A 142 -2.71 -16.04 -12.27
CA ALA A 142 -3.65 -15.53 -11.28
C ALA A 142 -5.05 -16.12 -11.48
N THR A 143 -5.61 -16.68 -10.42
CA THR A 143 -6.98 -17.18 -10.35
C THR A 143 -7.96 -16.03 -10.08
N PRO A 144 -9.27 -16.17 -10.28
CA PRO A 144 -10.22 -15.12 -9.93
C PRO A 144 -10.17 -14.72 -8.45
N THR A 145 -9.92 -15.69 -7.56
CA THR A 145 -9.78 -15.49 -6.11
C THR A 145 -8.49 -16.12 -5.60
N TYR A 146 -7.92 -15.57 -4.53
CA TYR A 146 -6.73 -16.16 -3.90
C TYR A 146 -7.12 -17.24 -2.89
N GLY A 147 -6.68 -18.46 -3.12
CA GLY A 147 -6.91 -19.60 -2.22
C GLY A 147 -8.40 -19.81 -1.91
N THR A 148 -8.68 -20.18 -0.66
CA THR A 148 -10.05 -20.42 -0.15
C THR A 148 -10.71 -19.16 0.44
N THR A 149 -10.06 -18.00 0.36
CA THR A 149 -10.52 -16.76 1.03
C THR A 149 -11.74 -16.13 0.37
N GLY A 150 -12.02 -16.47 -0.89
CA GLY A 150 -13.06 -15.83 -1.70
C GLY A 150 -12.77 -14.36 -2.06
N VAL A 151 -11.60 -13.84 -1.72
CA VAL A 151 -11.15 -12.49 -2.06
C VAL A 151 -10.60 -12.47 -3.47
N ALA A 152 -10.94 -11.47 -4.27
CA ALA A 152 -10.39 -11.28 -5.59
C ALA A 152 -8.84 -11.23 -5.54
N PHE A 153 -8.17 -11.97 -6.42
CA PHE A 153 -6.71 -12.13 -6.41
C PHE A 153 -5.96 -10.80 -6.42
N LEU A 154 -6.36 -9.86 -7.26
CA LEU A 154 -5.71 -8.55 -7.34
C LEU A 154 -5.97 -7.68 -6.09
N ALA A 155 -7.10 -7.84 -5.41
CA ALA A 155 -7.36 -7.16 -4.15
C ALA A 155 -6.45 -7.69 -3.04
N PHE A 156 -6.26 -9.00 -2.99
CA PHE A 156 -5.31 -9.64 -2.07
C PHE A 156 -3.87 -9.21 -2.38
N PHE A 157 -3.47 -9.19 -3.64
CA PHE A 157 -2.16 -8.69 -4.06
C PHE A 157 -1.93 -7.24 -3.60
N LEU A 158 -2.89 -6.34 -3.84
CA LEU A 158 -2.77 -4.93 -3.44
C LEU A 158 -2.62 -4.78 -1.92
N PHE A 159 -3.38 -5.56 -1.16
CA PHE A 159 -3.29 -5.57 0.29
C PHE A 159 -1.89 -5.99 0.76
N GLN A 160 -1.35 -7.06 0.22
CA GLN A 160 -0.03 -7.56 0.58
C GLN A 160 1.10 -6.64 0.10
N PHE A 161 0.96 -6.01 -1.06
CA PHE A 161 1.88 -4.99 -1.54
C PHE A 161 1.97 -3.80 -0.56
N ALA A 162 0.85 -3.32 -0.04
CA ALA A 162 0.86 -2.21 0.92
C ALA A 162 1.66 -2.53 2.19
N PHE A 163 1.65 -3.77 2.65
CA PHE A 163 2.47 -4.22 3.78
C PHE A 163 3.95 -4.39 3.40
N ALA A 164 4.24 -4.89 2.20
CA ALA A 164 5.61 -5.02 1.71
C ALA A 164 6.29 -3.64 1.60
N ASP A 165 5.58 -2.65 1.10
CA ASP A 165 6.01 -1.25 1.02
C ASP A 165 6.30 -0.67 2.41
N THR A 166 5.39 -0.91 3.36
CA THR A 166 5.58 -0.50 4.76
C THR A 166 6.86 -1.11 5.36
N ALA A 167 7.14 -2.39 5.09
CA ALA A 167 8.35 -3.04 5.61
C ALA A 167 9.63 -2.40 5.07
N SER A 168 9.67 -2.03 3.79
CA SER A 168 10.81 -1.31 3.18
C SER A 168 11.00 0.06 3.84
N THR A 169 9.93 0.83 3.97
CA THR A 169 9.96 2.17 4.56
C THR A 169 10.41 2.16 6.02
N ILE A 170 10.02 1.17 6.84
CA ILE A 170 10.46 1.08 8.24
C ILE A 170 12.00 0.99 8.32
N VAL A 171 12.63 0.24 7.43
CA VAL A 171 14.08 0.10 7.46
C VAL A 171 14.77 1.32 6.86
N SER A 172 14.20 1.96 5.82
CA SER A 172 14.64 3.27 5.33
C SER A 172 14.71 4.28 6.47
N GLY A 173 13.69 4.38 7.30
CA GLY A 173 13.67 5.25 8.48
C GLY A 173 14.82 5.02 9.45
N ALA A 174 15.31 3.78 9.60
CA ALA A 174 16.49 3.47 10.43
C ALA A 174 17.81 3.95 9.79
N MET A 175 17.83 4.16 8.49
CA MET A 175 19.02 4.54 7.71
C MET A 175 19.15 6.05 7.47
N VAL A 176 18.12 6.83 7.77
CA VAL A 176 18.09 8.30 7.59
C VAL A 176 19.33 8.96 8.18
N GLY A 177 20.04 9.73 7.34
CA GLY A 177 21.26 10.45 7.71
C GLY A 177 22.51 9.57 7.95
N ARG A 178 22.43 8.25 7.68
CA ARG A 178 23.52 7.29 7.83
C ARG A 178 23.91 6.62 6.52
N THR A 179 22.97 6.53 5.59
CA THR A 179 23.16 5.88 4.29
C THR A 179 22.96 6.88 3.17
N SER A 180 23.65 6.69 2.04
CA SER A 180 23.42 7.49 0.84
C SER A 180 22.15 7.02 0.13
N PHE A 181 21.49 7.90 -0.62
CA PHE A 181 20.33 7.58 -1.45
C PHE A 181 20.51 6.30 -2.29
N LYS A 182 21.71 6.13 -2.90
CA LYS A 182 22.01 4.92 -3.68
C LYS A 182 22.06 3.66 -2.81
N GLY A 183 22.57 3.77 -1.59
CA GLY A 183 22.62 2.66 -0.64
C GLY A 183 21.24 2.24 -0.19
N ASP A 184 20.34 3.21 0.02
CA ASP A 184 18.95 2.98 0.35
C ASP A 184 18.23 2.22 -0.78
N LEU A 185 18.38 2.64 -2.03
CA LEU A 185 17.81 1.93 -3.18
C LEU A 185 18.26 0.46 -3.29
N ILE A 186 19.55 0.19 -3.11
CA ILE A 186 20.08 -1.19 -3.18
C ILE A 186 19.48 -2.04 -2.08
N TYR A 187 19.38 -1.49 -0.90
CA TYR A 187 18.81 -2.16 0.24
C TYR A 187 17.29 -2.41 0.04
N SER A 188 16.54 -1.43 -0.44
CA SER A 188 15.12 -1.52 -0.74
C SER A 188 14.81 -2.67 -1.72
N VAL A 189 15.65 -2.86 -2.76
CA VAL A 189 15.59 -4.04 -3.64
C VAL A 189 15.70 -5.33 -2.84
N GLY A 190 16.68 -5.44 -1.96
CA GLY A 190 16.90 -6.64 -1.14
C GLY A 190 15.71 -6.96 -0.23
N VAL A 191 15.15 -5.94 0.43
CA VAL A 191 13.99 -6.12 1.32
C VAL A 191 12.74 -6.49 0.53
N SER A 192 12.40 -5.72 -0.49
CA SER A 192 11.14 -5.88 -1.23
C SER A 192 11.09 -7.14 -2.09
N ALA A 193 12.22 -7.57 -2.66
CA ALA A 193 12.26 -8.73 -3.55
C ALA A 193 12.57 -10.05 -2.83
N ILE A 194 13.31 -10.02 -1.72
CA ILE A 194 13.91 -11.23 -1.14
C ILE A 194 13.55 -11.38 0.34
N ILE A 195 14.00 -10.46 1.20
CA ILE A 195 13.95 -10.65 2.65
C ILE A 195 12.50 -10.70 3.14
N TYR A 196 11.72 -9.68 2.84
CA TYR A 196 10.32 -9.63 3.26
C TYR A 196 9.47 -10.76 2.68
N PRO A 197 9.55 -11.09 1.37
CA PRO A 197 8.81 -12.20 0.80
C PRO A 197 9.15 -13.57 1.41
N ILE A 198 10.42 -13.86 1.65
CA ILE A 198 10.83 -15.16 2.24
C ILE A 198 10.33 -15.27 3.67
N VAL A 199 10.54 -14.25 4.50
CA VAL A 199 10.05 -14.23 5.88
C VAL A 199 8.52 -14.30 5.90
N GLY A 200 7.86 -13.57 5.00
CA GLY A 200 6.41 -13.62 4.85
C GLY A 200 5.89 -14.99 4.41
N HIS A 201 6.62 -15.71 3.56
CA HIS A 201 6.29 -17.07 3.19
C HIS A 201 6.28 -18.03 4.40
N TRP A 202 7.23 -17.90 5.29
CA TRP A 202 7.29 -18.73 6.50
C TRP A 202 6.15 -18.47 7.50
N ILE A 203 5.55 -17.29 7.45
CA ILE A 203 4.52 -16.88 8.42
C ILE A 203 3.11 -17.00 7.83
N TRP A 204 2.93 -16.64 6.57
CA TRP A 204 1.64 -16.52 5.90
C TRP A 204 1.55 -17.26 4.56
N GLY A 205 2.62 -17.86 4.10
CA GLY A 205 2.63 -18.65 2.87
C GLY A 205 1.83 -19.94 3.00
N PRO A 206 1.50 -20.56 1.85
CA PRO A 206 0.81 -21.85 1.79
C PRO A 206 1.71 -22.99 2.26
#